data_ae1a38ee870a3aae51de63aa5810070a
#
_entry.id   ae1a38ee870a3aae51de63aa5810070a
#
_cell.length_a   1.000
_cell.length_b   1.000
_cell.length_c   1.000
_cell.angle_alpha   90.00
_cell.angle_beta   90.00
_cell.angle_gamma   90.00
#
_symmetry.space_group_name_H-M   'P 1'
#
loop_
_entity.id
_entity.type
_entity.pdbx_description
1 polymer ?
#
loop_
_entity_poly.entity_id
_entity_poly.type
_entity_poly.pdbx_seq_one_letter_code
_entity_poly.pdbx_strand_id
1 'polypeptide(L)'
;SIVADAQGRIRGSFVIPENVPAGVKPVTVQGAATEGRANFTGQGTLLTNIFQQVTTVTSWWVNTDPLAQTFTLEKNCQIGGVDLWFTHCGSDVRVQLRETQTGFPTRSIITDVTIPKSGVKTDGQPTRIAFPFPAALVAGEEYAIVILCNDAATAVEVAELGKFDRHVQQWVTSQAYTVGTLLSSSNASTWTAHQDRDLTFRLLEAVFEGTSHSVDLGAVTVADVSDLIVFGLSQSPTAQTRLEYYLHLPNGEQVAVSSRQTVRFTPPIGGQVRLVAKLHGNSGGSPILLPGTQIVAGTIRSSADYYTRSIPATGASKAVLVYDAIIPSGATVTPQIRKDSAAW
;
A
#
# COMPACT_ATOMS: atom_id res chain seq x y z
N SER A 1 49.30 -0.85 -5.50
CA SER A 1 49.31 0.03 -4.32
C SER A 1 49.17 1.48 -4.79
N ILE A 2 48.24 2.19 -4.17
CA ILE A 2 48.01 3.61 -4.45
C ILE A 2 48.81 4.37 -3.41
N VAL A 3 49.60 5.34 -3.85
CA VAL A 3 50.43 6.18 -2.97
C VAL A 3 49.65 7.46 -2.69
N ALA A 4 49.52 7.85 -1.42
CA ALA A 4 48.94 9.14 -1.05
C ALA A 4 49.84 10.29 -1.50
N ASP A 5 49.26 11.46 -1.72
CA ASP A 5 50.01 12.69 -1.94
C ASP A 5 50.79 13.11 -0.67
N ALA A 6 51.60 14.16 -0.78
CA ALA A 6 52.35 14.68 0.37
C ALA A 6 51.45 15.21 1.49
N GLN A 7 50.15 15.40 1.24
CA GLN A 7 49.09 15.72 2.20
C GLN A 7 48.27 14.51 2.61
N GLY A 8 48.65 13.28 2.15
CA GLY A 8 48.01 12.03 2.48
C GLY A 8 46.60 11.82 1.90
N ARG A 9 46.28 12.51 0.83
CA ARG A 9 44.98 12.38 0.15
C ARG A 9 45.03 11.29 -0.91
N ILE A 10 44.00 10.43 -0.91
CA ILE A 10 43.78 9.40 -1.91
C ILE A 10 42.50 9.72 -2.67
N ARG A 11 42.54 9.69 -3.98
CA ARG A 11 41.34 9.71 -4.84
C ARG A 11 41.37 8.54 -5.79
N GLY A 12 40.19 7.95 -6.00
CA GLY A 12 40.03 6.84 -6.90
C GLY A 12 38.72 6.92 -7.64
N SER A 13 38.68 6.44 -8.87
CA SER A 13 37.46 6.16 -9.61
C SER A 13 37.28 4.65 -9.79
N PHE A 14 36.07 4.15 -9.75
CA PHE A 14 35.77 2.79 -10.12
C PHE A 14 34.47 2.74 -10.92
N VAL A 15 34.40 1.79 -11.83
CA VAL A 15 33.18 1.51 -12.58
C VAL A 15 32.31 0.63 -11.71
N ILE A 16 31.08 1.06 -11.46
CA ILE A 16 30.14 0.25 -10.72
C ILE A 16 29.76 -0.94 -11.60
N PRO A 17 29.91 -2.19 -11.09
CA PRO A 17 29.58 -3.37 -11.85
C PRO A 17 28.11 -3.40 -12.27
N GLU A 18 27.81 -4.03 -13.39
CA GLU A 18 26.45 -4.47 -13.69
C GLU A 18 25.94 -5.32 -12.52
N ASN A 19 24.69 -5.11 -12.11
CA ASN A 19 24.02 -5.82 -11.01
C ASN A 19 24.23 -5.28 -9.59
N VAL A 20 24.81 -4.09 -9.41
CA VAL A 20 24.77 -3.41 -8.11
C VAL A 20 23.46 -2.61 -8.02
N PRO A 21 22.52 -2.97 -7.13
CA PRO A 21 21.27 -2.24 -6.97
C PRO A 21 21.55 -0.77 -6.62
N ALA A 22 20.72 0.16 -7.11
CA ALA A 22 20.74 1.53 -6.65
C ALA A 22 20.52 1.58 -5.12
N GLY A 23 21.07 2.60 -4.47
CA GLY A 23 20.94 2.78 -3.03
C GLY A 23 22.27 3.04 -2.35
N VAL A 24 22.22 3.17 -1.02
CA VAL A 24 23.40 3.46 -0.18
C VAL A 24 24.23 2.21 -0.02
N LYS A 25 25.51 2.28 -0.41
CA LYS A 25 26.52 1.23 -0.23
C LYS A 25 27.67 1.76 0.63
N PRO A 26 28.04 1.06 1.72
CA PRO A 26 29.21 1.46 2.50
C PRO A 26 30.50 1.14 1.74
N VAL A 27 31.40 2.09 1.72
CA VAL A 27 32.77 1.93 1.19
C VAL A 27 33.71 2.21 2.33
N THR A 28 34.60 1.27 2.60
CA THR A 28 35.61 1.39 3.65
C THR A 28 36.99 1.53 2.97
N VAL A 29 37.72 2.54 3.35
CA VAL A 29 39.14 2.72 2.95
C VAL A 29 39.98 2.50 4.20
N GLN A 30 40.88 1.52 4.15
CA GLN A 30 41.72 1.14 5.29
C GLN A 30 43.19 1.37 4.98
N GLY A 31 43.85 2.12 5.83
CA GLY A 31 45.29 2.30 5.86
C GLY A 31 45.93 1.45 6.97
N ALA A 32 47.26 1.39 7.00
CA ALA A 32 47.96 0.60 8.02
C ALA A 32 47.66 1.04 9.48
N ALA A 33 47.28 2.30 9.69
CA ALA A 33 46.95 2.86 10.99
C ALA A 33 45.66 3.71 11.00
N THR A 34 44.93 3.76 9.89
CA THR A 34 43.75 4.61 9.75
C THR A 34 42.67 3.92 8.92
N GLU A 35 41.43 4.09 9.31
CA GLU A 35 40.27 3.60 8.55
C GLU A 35 39.33 4.78 8.25
N GLY A 36 38.89 4.89 7.02
CA GLY A 36 37.88 5.84 6.58
C GLY A 36 36.68 5.09 6.01
N ARG A 37 35.48 5.47 6.43
CA ARG A 37 34.21 4.93 5.89
C ARG A 37 33.41 6.05 5.24
N ALA A 38 32.85 5.78 4.10
CA ALA A 38 31.92 6.66 3.42
C ALA A 38 30.80 5.84 2.79
N ASN A 39 29.62 6.41 2.72
CA ASN A 39 28.51 5.80 2.00
C ASN A 39 28.49 6.30 0.56
N PHE A 40 28.45 5.36 -0.36
CA PHE A 40 28.18 5.60 -1.76
C PHE A 40 26.68 5.48 -2.00
N THR A 41 26.09 6.51 -2.60
CA THR A 41 24.71 6.42 -3.07
C THR A 41 24.73 6.36 -4.58
N GLY A 42 24.38 5.21 -5.14
CA GLY A 42 24.16 5.07 -6.57
C GLY A 42 22.94 5.89 -6.97
N GLN A 43 23.16 7.05 -7.59
CA GLN A 43 22.12 7.85 -8.22
C GLN A 43 22.04 7.47 -9.69
N GLY A 44 21.16 6.53 -10.01
CA GLY A 44 20.59 6.48 -11.35
C GLY A 44 19.61 7.65 -11.50
N THR A 45 19.35 8.11 -12.71
CA THR A 45 18.22 9.02 -12.95
C THR A 45 16.95 8.22 -12.70
N LEU A 46 16.37 8.38 -11.50
CA LEU A 46 15.08 7.76 -11.16
C LEU A 46 13.98 8.58 -11.81
N LEU A 47 13.35 8.04 -12.83
CA LEU A 47 12.05 8.52 -13.30
C LEU A 47 10.99 7.78 -12.51
N THR A 48 10.37 8.46 -11.55
CA THR A 48 9.23 7.91 -10.82
C THR A 48 7.97 8.37 -11.53
N ASN A 49 7.30 7.47 -12.22
CA ASN A 49 5.97 7.71 -12.76
C ASN A 49 4.96 7.06 -11.83
N ILE A 50 4.15 7.90 -11.21
CA ILE A 50 3.10 7.48 -10.28
C ILE A 50 1.82 7.36 -11.05
N PHE A 51 1.31 6.14 -11.21
CA PHE A 51 -0.08 5.90 -11.60
C PHE A 51 -0.94 6.05 -10.34
N GLN A 52 -1.17 7.29 -9.96
CA GLN A 52 -1.97 7.58 -8.79
C GLN A 52 -3.19 8.39 -9.22
N GLN A 53 -4.34 7.76 -9.19
CA GLN A 53 -5.59 8.49 -9.13
C GLN A 53 -5.88 8.80 -7.66
N VAL A 54 -5.31 9.90 -7.18
CA VAL A 54 -5.64 10.41 -5.85
C VAL A 54 -6.79 11.36 -6.00
N THR A 55 -7.96 10.93 -5.61
CA THR A 55 -9.07 11.84 -5.34
C THR A 55 -8.99 12.21 -3.86
N THR A 56 -8.37 13.34 -3.56
CA THR A 56 -8.39 13.88 -2.20
C THR A 56 -9.70 14.64 -2.03
N VAL A 57 -10.70 13.99 -1.47
CA VAL A 57 -11.91 14.67 -1.01
C VAL A 57 -11.69 15.06 0.45
N THR A 58 -11.42 16.33 0.69
CA THR A 58 -11.38 16.85 2.05
C THR A 58 -12.80 17.24 2.43
N SER A 59 -13.55 16.34 3.02
CA SER A 59 -14.84 16.63 3.63
C SER A 59 -14.68 16.72 5.15
N TRP A 60 -15.12 17.82 5.72
CA TRP A 60 -15.21 18.01 7.17
C TRP A 60 -16.51 17.36 7.63
N TRP A 61 -16.41 16.31 8.44
CA TRP A 61 -17.55 15.65 9.04
C TRP A 61 -17.66 16.06 10.50
N VAL A 62 -18.78 16.64 10.86
CA VAL A 62 -19.20 16.77 12.26
C VAL A 62 -20.09 15.57 12.54
N ASN A 63 -19.58 14.62 13.29
CA ASN A 63 -20.36 13.41 13.64
C ASN A 63 -21.31 13.73 14.77
N THR A 64 -22.61 13.53 14.54
CA THR A 64 -23.64 13.65 15.57
C THR A 64 -24.12 12.24 15.93
N ASP A 65 -24.00 11.89 17.21
CA ASP A 65 -24.43 10.60 17.78
C ASP A 65 -24.05 9.35 16.94
N PRO A 66 -22.75 9.11 16.69
CA PRO A 66 -22.32 7.95 15.94
C PRO A 66 -22.77 6.63 16.58
N LEU A 67 -23.18 5.69 15.74
CA LEU A 67 -23.51 4.32 16.14
C LEU A 67 -22.53 3.34 15.54
N ALA A 68 -22.28 2.24 16.25
CA ALA A 68 -21.55 1.11 15.71
C ALA A 68 -22.16 -0.20 16.17
N GLN A 69 -22.07 -1.22 15.33
CA GLN A 69 -22.41 -2.60 15.66
C GLN A 69 -21.19 -3.47 15.43
N THR A 70 -20.73 -4.15 16.47
CA THR A 70 -19.67 -5.14 16.31
C THR A 70 -20.25 -6.47 15.83
N PHE A 71 -19.44 -7.23 15.10
CA PHE A 71 -19.81 -8.55 14.61
C PHE A 71 -18.58 -9.42 14.36
N THR A 72 -18.78 -10.73 14.34
CA THR A 72 -17.77 -11.76 14.05
C THR A 72 -18.30 -12.69 12.97
N LEU A 73 -17.42 -13.19 12.10
CA LEU A 73 -17.79 -14.12 11.05
C LEU A 73 -17.39 -15.55 11.40
N GLU A 74 -18.18 -16.53 11.00
CA GLU A 74 -17.87 -17.94 11.18
C GLU A 74 -16.88 -18.50 10.15
N LYS A 75 -16.78 -17.84 8.97
CA LYS A 75 -15.87 -18.20 7.88
C LYS A 75 -15.16 -16.97 7.33
N ASN A 76 -13.96 -17.18 6.78
CA ASN A 76 -13.32 -16.13 5.99
C ASN A 76 -14.17 -15.83 4.76
N CYS A 77 -14.48 -14.57 4.54
CA CYS A 77 -15.22 -14.14 3.35
C CYS A 77 -14.88 -12.70 2.96
N GLN A 78 -15.33 -12.30 1.80
CA GLN A 78 -15.22 -10.93 1.33
C GLN A 78 -16.60 -10.27 1.40
N ILE A 79 -16.72 -9.23 2.22
CA ILE A 79 -17.95 -8.49 2.40
C ILE A 79 -18.03 -7.37 1.37
N GLY A 80 -18.99 -7.44 0.47
CA GLY A 80 -19.24 -6.47 -0.60
C GLY A 80 -20.11 -5.30 -0.18
N GLY A 81 -20.75 -5.37 0.99
CA GLY A 81 -21.63 -4.32 1.47
C GLY A 81 -22.46 -4.71 2.69
N VAL A 82 -23.36 -3.84 3.06
CA VAL A 82 -24.31 -4.04 4.17
C VAL A 82 -25.69 -3.46 3.80
N ASP A 83 -26.74 -4.13 4.19
CA ASP A 83 -28.09 -3.58 4.18
C ASP A 83 -28.40 -3.05 5.58
N LEU A 84 -28.85 -1.79 5.67
CA LEU A 84 -29.26 -1.12 6.88
C LEU A 84 -30.71 -0.60 6.74
N TRP A 85 -31.45 -0.57 7.83
CA TRP A 85 -32.81 -0.04 7.88
C TRP A 85 -32.81 1.31 8.60
N PHE A 86 -33.32 2.33 7.93
CA PHE A 86 -33.44 3.67 8.48
C PHE A 86 -34.93 4.00 8.70
N THR A 87 -35.25 4.60 9.84
CA THR A 87 -36.58 5.13 10.13
C THR A 87 -36.70 6.59 9.73
N HIS A 88 -35.57 7.31 9.74
CA HIS A 88 -35.47 8.72 9.34
C HIS A 88 -34.07 9.03 8.81
N CYS A 89 -33.99 10.01 7.90
CA CYS A 89 -32.70 10.46 7.36
C CYS A 89 -32.71 11.99 7.18
N GLY A 90 -31.88 12.68 7.94
CA GLY A 90 -31.74 14.13 7.92
C GLY A 90 -30.62 14.64 6.99
N SER A 91 -29.54 13.90 6.86
CA SER A 91 -28.36 14.25 6.06
C SER A 91 -27.79 13.04 5.33
N ASP A 92 -26.72 13.25 4.58
CA ASP A 92 -25.94 12.15 4.01
C ASP A 92 -25.40 11.25 5.12
N VAL A 93 -25.33 9.96 4.85
CA VAL A 93 -24.88 8.94 5.80
C VAL A 93 -23.57 8.35 5.32
N ARG A 94 -22.58 8.32 6.20
CA ARG A 94 -21.30 7.65 5.96
C ARG A 94 -21.26 6.35 6.75
N VAL A 95 -20.99 5.25 6.07
CA VAL A 95 -20.88 3.92 6.67
C VAL A 95 -19.46 3.43 6.50
N GLN A 96 -18.87 3.00 7.61
CA GLN A 96 -17.50 2.49 7.65
C GLN A 96 -17.47 1.07 8.18
N LEU A 97 -16.60 0.25 7.62
CA LEU A 97 -16.18 -1.01 8.21
C LEU A 97 -14.85 -0.78 8.90
N ARG A 98 -14.76 -1.09 10.17
CA ARG A 98 -13.55 -0.87 10.98
C ARG A 98 -13.09 -2.14 11.66
N GLU A 99 -11.79 -2.20 11.94
CA GLU A 99 -11.24 -3.15 12.91
C GLU A 99 -11.68 -2.79 14.32
N THR A 100 -11.72 -3.77 15.20
CA THR A 100 -12.00 -3.57 16.62
C THR A 100 -10.79 -3.88 17.47
N GLN A 101 -10.76 -3.32 18.66
CA GLN A 101 -9.82 -3.66 19.72
C GLN A 101 -10.57 -3.65 21.05
N THR A 102 -10.50 -4.77 21.77
CA THR A 102 -11.22 -4.93 23.05
C THR A 102 -12.71 -4.63 22.99
N GLY A 103 -13.38 -5.03 21.87
CA GLY A 103 -14.82 -4.84 21.67
C GLY A 103 -15.23 -3.45 21.16
N PHE A 104 -14.28 -2.57 20.83
CA PHE A 104 -14.59 -1.21 20.37
C PHE A 104 -13.98 -0.93 18.99
N PRO A 105 -14.68 -0.15 18.14
CA PRO A 105 -14.14 0.26 16.84
C PRO A 105 -12.84 1.09 17.00
N THR A 106 -11.83 0.71 16.26
CA THR A 106 -10.57 1.45 16.19
C THR A 106 -10.65 2.60 15.18
N ARG A 107 -9.56 3.31 14.97
CA ARG A 107 -9.41 4.29 13.89
C ARG A 107 -9.02 3.65 12.55
N SER A 108 -8.72 2.35 12.53
CA SER A 108 -8.38 1.61 11.32
C SER A 108 -9.66 1.36 10.52
N ILE A 109 -9.80 2.04 9.39
CA ILE A 109 -10.93 1.92 8.47
C ILE A 109 -10.53 0.95 7.37
N ILE A 110 -11.26 -0.15 7.24
CA ILE A 110 -11.05 -1.14 6.18
C ILE A 110 -11.64 -0.62 4.87
N THR A 111 -12.87 -0.13 4.92
CA THR A 111 -13.55 0.52 3.80
C THR A 111 -14.59 1.50 4.31
N ASP A 112 -14.92 2.49 3.49
CA ASP A 112 -15.99 3.44 3.79
C ASP A 112 -16.75 3.86 2.53
N VAL A 113 -17.98 4.27 2.73
CA VAL A 113 -18.86 4.78 1.68
C VAL A 113 -19.80 5.84 2.24
N THR A 114 -20.04 6.87 1.48
CA THR A 114 -21.02 7.91 1.77
C THR A 114 -22.23 7.76 0.86
N ILE A 115 -23.41 7.71 1.43
CA ILE A 115 -24.67 7.60 0.72
C ILE A 115 -25.36 8.95 0.84
N PRO A 116 -25.74 9.57 -0.27
CA PRO A 116 -26.50 10.81 -0.22
C PRO A 116 -27.87 10.54 0.43
N LYS A 117 -28.40 11.53 1.15
CA LYS A 117 -29.73 11.47 1.80
C LYS A 117 -30.81 10.92 0.86
N SER A 118 -30.78 11.30 -0.41
CA SER A 118 -31.75 10.84 -1.41
C SER A 118 -31.66 9.34 -1.73
N GLY A 119 -30.57 8.69 -1.40
CA GLY A 119 -30.34 7.25 -1.59
C GLY A 119 -30.73 6.41 -0.37
N VAL A 120 -31.05 7.05 0.76
CA VAL A 120 -31.46 6.36 1.99
C VAL A 120 -32.97 6.12 1.98
N LYS A 121 -33.36 4.86 2.17
CA LYS A 121 -34.76 4.46 2.27
C LYS A 121 -35.25 4.53 3.71
N THR A 122 -36.42 5.08 3.92
CA THR A 122 -37.09 5.23 5.24
C THR A 122 -38.50 4.65 5.25
N ASP A 123 -38.77 3.77 4.29
CA ASP A 123 -40.10 3.14 4.06
C ASP A 123 -40.21 1.71 4.60
N GLY A 124 -39.29 1.32 5.50
CA GLY A 124 -39.19 -0.03 6.03
C GLY A 124 -38.45 -1.02 5.11
N GLN A 125 -37.98 -0.55 3.96
CA GLN A 125 -37.09 -1.36 3.10
C GLN A 125 -35.62 -1.09 3.43
N PRO A 126 -34.73 -2.08 3.25
CA PRO A 126 -33.32 -1.87 3.50
C PRO A 126 -32.71 -0.89 2.51
N THR A 127 -31.84 -0.04 3.00
CA THR A 127 -30.90 0.71 2.19
C THR A 127 -29.69 -0.17 1.94
N ARG A 128 -29.47 -0.56 0.68
CA ARG A 128 -28.28 -1.33 0.29
C ARG A 128 -27.09 -0.42 0.12
N ILE A 129 -26.04 -0.72 0.86
CA ILE A 129 -24.80 0.02 0.92
C ILE A 129 -23.69 -0.88 0.35
N ALA A 130 -23.34 -0.66 -0.91
CA ALA A 130 -22.24 -1.39 -1.55
C ALA A 130 -20.91 -0.71 -1.23
N PHE A 131 -19.93 -1.48 -0.81
CA PHE A 131 -18.59 -0.99 -0.59
C PHE A 131 -17.86 -0.79 -1.92
N PRO A 132 -16.91 0.16 -2.00
CA PRO A 132 -16.14 0.42 -3.21
C PRO A 132 -15.35 -0.80 -3.71
N PHE A 133 -14.97 -1.68 -2.78
CA PHE A 133 -14.36 -2.98 -3.03
C PHE A 133 -14.75 -3.96 -1.93
N PRO A 134 -14.81 -5.26 -2.23
CA PRO A 134 -15.13 -6.27 -1.23
C PRO A 134 -14.01 -6.34 -0.17
N ALA A 135 -14.36 -6.16 1.09
CA ALA A 135 -13.43 -6.22 2.21
C ALA A 135 -13.19 -7.67 2.62
N ALA A 136 -11.95 -8.12 2.62
CA ALA A 136 -11.57 -9.46 3.08
C ALA A 136 -11.53 -9.49 4.61
N LEU A 137 -12.38 -10.30 5.22
CA LEU A 137 -12.49 -10.45 6.66
C LEU A 137 -12.15 -11.88 7.09
N VAL A 138 -11.54 -12.01 8.26
CA VAL A 138 -11.06 -13.26 8.83
C VAL A 138 -12.07 -13.80 9.84
N ALA A 139 -12.35 -15.09 9.80
CA ALA A 139 -13.23 -15.77 10.74
C ALA A 139 -12.69 -15.66 12.18
N GLY A 140 -13.58 -15.44 13.13
CA GLY A 140 -13.23 -15.33 14.55
C GLY A 140 -12.70 -13.97 14.97
N GLU A 141 -12.33 -13.11 14.02
CA GLU A 141 -11.96 -11.72 14.30
C GLU A 141 -13.23 -10.86 14.40
N GLU A 142 -13.20 -9.90 15.30
CA GLU A 142 -14.31 -8.97 15.51
C GLU A 142 -14.11 -7.70 14.67
N TYR A 143 -15.18 -7.26 14.03
CA TYR A 143 -15.24 -6.04 13.20
C TYR A 143 -16.40 -5.18 13.60
N ALA A 144 -16.44 -3.94 13.15
CA ALA A 144 -17.54 -3.02 13.43
C ALA A 144 -18.05 -2.30 12.17
N ILE A 145 -19.37 -2.27 12.01
CA ILE A 145 -20.04 -1.33 11.13
C ILE A 145 -20.22 -0.04 11.91
N VAL A 146 -19.69 1.08 11.41
CA VAL A 146 -19.83 2.40 12.03
C VAL A 146 -20.65 3.31 11.14
N ILE A 147 -21.71 3.89 11.70
CA ILE A 147 -22.64 4.78 11.01
C ILE A 147 -22.42 6.20 11.51
N LEU A 148 -22.16 7.12 10.59
CA LEU A 148 -21.86 8.51 10.86
C LEU A 148 -22.81 9.41 10.05
N CYS A 149 -23.33 10.45 10.67
CA CYS A 149 -24.14 11.48 10.02
C CYS A 149 -23.85 12.86 10.61
N ASN A 150 -24.32 13.91 9.95
CA ASN A 150 -24.10 15.30 10.38
C ASN A 150 -25.36 15.95 11.00
N ASP A 151 -26.32 15.14 11.40
CA ASP A 151 -27.57 15.60 12.01
C ASP A 151 -28.01 14.66 13.12
N ALA A 152 -28.88 15.17 14.00
CA ALA A 152 -29.44 14.40 15.12
C ALA A 152 -30.77 13.69 14.75
N ALA A 153 -31.29 13.89 13.54
CA ALA A 153 -32.56 13.32 13.12
C ALA A 153 -32.44 11.98 12.40
N THR A 154 -31.23 11.66 11.85
CA THR A 154 -31.01 10.36 11.21
C THR A 154 -31.07 9.24 12.24
N ALA A 155 -31.96 8.28 11.99
CA ALA A 155 -32.25 7.17 12.91
C ALA A 155 -32.27 5.83 12.16
N VAL A 156 -31.68 4.81 12.78
CA VAL A 156 -31.62 3.43 12.28
C VAL A 156 -32.52 2.53 13.12
N GLU A 157 -32.97 1.44 12.51
CA GLU A 157 -33.75 0.42 13.24
C GLU A 157 -32.81 -0.43 14.10
N VAL A 158 -33.31 -0.75 15.30
CA VAL A 158 -32.65 -1.64 16.26
C VAL A 158 -33.64 -2.71 16.73
N ALA A 159 -33.12 -3.90 16.99
CA ALA A 159 -33.86 -4.97 17.70
C ALA A 159 -33.57 -4.83 19.20
N GLU A 160 -34.58 -4.54 19.99
CA GLU A 160 -34.46 -4.35 21.44
C GLU A 160 -35.24 -5.46 22.17
N LEU A 161 -34.60 -6.09 23.13
CA LEU A 161 -35.23 -7.14 23.94
C LEU A 161 -36.54 -6.64 24.62
N GLY A 162 -37.57 -7.46 24.53
CA GLY A 162 -38.88 -7.13 25.08
C GLY A 162 -39.72 -6.14 24.26
N LYS A 163 -39.28 -5.77 23.07
CA LYS A 163 -40.03 -4.95 22.10
C LYS A 163 -40.63 -5.81 21.00
N PHE A 164 -41.64 -5.28 20.33
CA PHE A 164 -42.35 -5.95 19.24
C PHE A 164 -41.67 -5.63 17.90
N ASP A 165 -41.18 -6.66 17.24
CA ASP A 165 -40.63 -6.55 15.90
C ASP A 165 -41.77 -6.48 14.88
N ARG A 166 -41.87 -5.35 14.17
CA ARG A 166 -42.92 -5.08 13.19
C ARG A 166 -42.73 -5.83 11.88
N HIS A 167 -41.51 -6.25 11.56
CA HIS A 167 -41.18 -6.93 10.29
C HIS A 167 -41.57 -8.41 10.37
N VAL A 168 -41.24 -9.09 11.47
CA VAL A 168 -41.55 -10.49 11.66
C VAL A 168 -42.82 -10.71 12.50
N GLN A 169 -43.47 -9.63 12.97
CA GLN A 169 -44.70 -9.65 13.76
C GLN A 169 -44.60 -10.51 15.05
N GLN A 170 -43.46 -10.40 15.74
CA GLN A 170 -43.13 -11.16 16.95
C GLN A 170 -42.49 -10.29 18.01
N TRP A 171 -42.56 -10.72 19.26
CA TRP A 171 -41.78 -10.11 20.33
C TRP A 171 -40.29 -10.53 20.24
N VAL A 172 -39.36 -9.59 20.40
CA VAL A 172 -37.93 -9.87 20.50
C VAL A 172 -37.67 -10.50 21.89
N THR A 173 -37.62 -11.81 21.94
CA THR A 173 -37.42 -12.58 23.18
C THR A 173 -35.99 -12.99 23.40
N SER A 174 -35.15 -12.92 22.34
CA SER A 174 -33.71 -13.21 22.37
C SER A 174 -33.00 -12.38 21.30
N GLN A 175 -31.74 -12.07 21.54
CA GLN A 175 -30.90 -11.52 20.50
C GLN A 175 -30.52 -12.65 19.55
N ALA A 176 -30.85 -12.49 18.27
CA ALA A 176 -30.46 -13.43 17.22
C ALA A 176 -28.94 -13.43 16.99
N TYR A 177 -28.31 -12.32 17.34
CA TYR A 177 -26.87 -12.13 17.20
C TYR A 177 -26.24 -11.90 18.58
N THR A 178 -25.72 -12.98 19.17
CA THR A 178 -25.23 -12.99 20.57
C THR A 178 -23.75 -12.58 20.72
N VAL A 179 -23.01 -12.39 19.63
CA VAL A 179 -21.54 -12.20 19.64
C VAL A 179 -21.15 -10.74 19.44
N GLY A 180 -22.04 -9.89 18.96
CA GLY A 180 -21.80 -8.47 18.73
C GLY A 180 -22.48 -7.57 19.74
N THR A 181 -22.14 -6.29 19.73
CA THR A 181 -22.71 -5.28 20.64
C THR A 181 -22.99 -4.00 19.89
N LEU A 182 -24.16 -3.40 20.11
CA LEU A 182 -24.45 -2.04 19.67
C LEU A 182 -23.73 -1.04 20.56
N LEU A 183 -23.08 -0.07 19.93
CA LEU A 183 -22.26 0.96 20.57
C LEU A 183 -22.76 2.33 20.16
N SER A 184 -22.91 3.25 21.11
CA SER A 184 -23.17 4.67 20.82
C SER A 184 -21.98 5.53 21.22
N SER A 185 -21.84 6.67 20.57
CA SER A 185 -20.74 7.60 20.80
C SER A 185 -21.19 9.03 20.55
N SER A 186 -20.53 10.00 21.19
CA SER A 186 -20.68 11.41 20.87
C SER A 186 -19.55 11.96 19.98
N ASN A 187 -18.48 11.18 19.75
CA ASN A 187 -17.26 11.65 19.08
C ASN A 187 -16.60 10.62 18.16
N ALA A 188 -17.25 9.48 17.91
CA ALA A 188 -16.75 8.35 17.13
C ALA A 188 -15.41 7.76 17.62
N SER A 189 -15.02 8.03 18.87
CA SER A 189 -13.77 7.56 19.48
C SER A 189 -13.97 6.93 20.85
N THR A 190 -14.93 7.43 21.63
CA THR A 190 -15.31 6.87 22.93
C THR A 190 -16.69 6.26 22.80
N TRP A 191 -16.84 4.99 23.16
CA TRP A 191 -18.01 4.20 22.88
C TRP A 191 -18.68 3.72 24.16
N THR A 192 -20.01 3.69 24.16
CA THR A 192 -20.84 3.14 25.23
C THR A 192 -21.59 1.94 24.70
N ALA A 193 -21.42 0.79 25.34
CA ALA A 193 -22.05 -0.47 24.94
C ALA A 193 -23.50 -0.57 25.43
N HIS A 194 -24.38 -1.09 24.55
CA HIS A 194 -25.77 -1.42 24.83
C HIS A 194 -25.97 -2.94 24.72
N GLN A 195 -26.30 -3.57 25.83
CA GLN A 195 -26.42 -5.03 25.87
C GLN A 195 -27.85 -5.52 25.62
N ASP A 196 -28.82 -4.61 25.57
CA ASP A 196 -30.24 -4.90 25.44
C ASP A 196 -30.80 -4.75 24.02
N ARG A 197 -29.95 -4.31 23.12
CA ARG A 197 -30.32 -4.00 21.73
C ARG A 197 -29.17 -4.17 20.73
N ASP A 198 -29.52 -4.51 19.49
CA ASP A 198 -28.64 -4.63 18.36
C ASP A 198 -29.14 -3.83 17.16
N LEU A 199 -28.24 -3.39 16.30
CA LEU A 199 -28.57 -2.80 15.02
C LEU A 199 -29.30 -3.83 14.14
N THR A 200 -30.35 -3.40 13.43
CA THR A 200 -30.92 -4.21 12.35
C THR A 200 -30.04 -4.09 11.12
N PHE A 201 -29.33 -5.15 10.77
CA PHE A 201 -28.41 -5.15 9.63
C PHE A 201 -28.33 -6.51 8.94
N ARG A 202 -27.84 -6.52 7.71
CA ARG A 202 -27.53 -7.73 6.96
C ARG A 202 -26.23 -7.54 6.20
N LEU A 203 -25.24 -8.38 6.46
CA LEU A 203 -23.99 -8.40 5.70
C LEU A 203 -24.19 -9.04 4.32
N LEU A 204 -23.54 -8.51 3.32
CA LEU A 204 -23.61 -8.98 1.95
C LEU A 204 -22.23 -9.55 1.55
N GLU A 205 -22.16 -10.85 1.42
CA GLU A 205 -20.97 -11.53 0.91
C GLU A 205 -20.85 -11.27 -0.60
N ALA A 206 -19.62 -10.97 -1.05
CA ALA A 206 -19.33 -10.80 -2.46
C ALA A 206 -19.25 -12.18 -3.14
N VAL A 207 -19.90 -12.31 -4.29
CA VAL A 207 -19.82 -13.49 -5.15
C VAL A 207 -19.11 -13.11 -6.45
N PHE A 208 -18.11 -13.89 -6.84
CA PHE A 208 -17.30 -13.64 -8.02
C PHE A 208 -17.65 -14.62 -9.12
N GLU A 209 -18.02 -14.12 -10.29
CA GLU A 209 -18.42 -14.96 -11.43
C GLU A 209 -17.22 -15.39 -12.28
N GLY A 210 -16.14 -14.59 -12.33
CA GLY A 210 -14.96 -14.85 -13.13
C GLY A 210 -13.80 -15.45 -12.34
N THR A 211 -12.96 -16.25 -13.01
CA THR A 211 -11.73 -16.79 -12.42
C THR A 211 -10.51 -15.89 -12.64
N SER A 212 -10.59 -14.94 -13.57
CA SER A 212 -9.54 -13.94 -13.79
C SER A 212 -10.09 -12.68 -14.42
N HIS A 213 -9.44 -11.56 -14.11
CA HIS A 213 -9.72 -10.25 -14.74
C HIS A 213 -8.42 -9.49 -14.94
N SER A 214 -8.31 -8.77 -16.08
CA SER A 214 -7.14 -7.94 -16.38
C SER A 214 -7.53 -6.47 -16.30
N VAL A 215 -6.72 -5.71 -15.58
CA VAL A 215 -6.89 -4.26 -15.39
C VAL A 215 -5.71 -3.55 -16.03
N ASP A 216 -5.97 -2.67 -16.99
CA ASP A 216 -4.97 -1.78 -17.57
C ASP A 216 -4.69 -0.64 -16.57
N LEU A 217 -3.48 -0.59 -16.04
CA LEU A 217 -3.06 0.45 -15.10
C LEU A 217 -2.45 1.67 -15.81
N GLY A 218 -2.42 1.64 -17.14
CA GLY A 218 -1.93 2.74 -17.97
C GLY A 218 -0.54 2.49 -18.54
N ALA A 219 0.00 3.52 -19.18
CA ALA A 219 1.28 3.46 -19.86
C ALA A 219 2.15 4.66 -19.51
N VAL A 220 3.46 4.45 -19.53
CA VAL A 220 4.50 5.45 -19.28
C VAL A 220 5.47 5.45 -20.44
N THR A 221 5.93 6.64 -20.84
CA THR A 221 7.01 6.77 -21.83
C THR A 221 8.34 6.78 -21.09
N VAL A 222 9.22 5.89 -21.48
CA VAL A 222 10.58 5.76 -20.93
C VAL A 222 11.62 6.03 -22.01
N ALA A 223 12.81 6.47 -21.61
CA ALA A 223 13.93 6.71 -22.50
C ALA A 223 15.21 6.16 -21.87
N ASP A 224 15.90 5.29 -22.59
CA ASP A 224 17.18 4.69 -22.17
C ASP A 224 17.13 4.06 -20.77
N VAL A 225 16.08 3.28 -20.51
CA VAL A 225 15.83 2.64 -19.20
C VAL A 225 16.39 1.24 -19.19
N SER A 226 17.26 0.95 -18.23
CA SER A 226 17.85 -0.37 -18.01
C SER A 226 17.14 -1.20 -16.96
N ASP A 227 16.44 -0.56 -16.03
CA ASP A 227 15.78 -1.23 -14.92
C ASP A 227 14.39 -0.66 -14.66
N LEU A 228 13.41 -1.55 -14.46
CA LEU A 228 12.06 -1.20 -14.01
C LEU A 228 11.73 -1.98 -12.73
N ILE A 229 11.05 -1.32 -11.81
CA ILE A 229 10.48 -1.93 -10.61
C ILE A 229 9.01 -1.51 -10.51
N VAL A 230 8.13 -2.48 -10.33
CA VAL A 230 6.71 -2.23 -10.05
C VAL A 230 6.49 -2.28 -8.54
N PHE A 231 5.89 -1.24 -7.98
CA PHE A 231 5.43 -1.18 -6.61
C PHE A 231 3.90 -1.19 -6.62
N GLY A 232 3.30 -2.28 -6.24
CA GLY A 232 1.86 -2.39 -6.09
C GLY A 232 1.50 -2.91 -4.70
N LEU A 233 0.44 -2.36 -4.14
CA LEU A 233 -0.17 -2.85 -2.91
C LEU A 233 -1.36 -3.73 -3.28
N SER A 234 -1.32 -4.97 -2.83
CA SER A 234 -2.39 -5.92 -3.08
C SER A 234 -2.61 -6.81 -1.86
N GLN A 235 -3.82 -7.28 -1.72
CA GLN A 235 -4.20 -8.27 -0.73
C GLN A 235 -4.70 -9.52 -1.45
N SER A 236 -4.17 -10.69 -1.09
CA SER A 236 -4.63 -11.98 -1.55
C SER A 236 -5.30 -12.70 -0.39
N PRO A 237 -6.63 -12.67 -0.30
CA PRO A 237 -7.38 -13.17 0.87
C PRO A 237 -7.26 -14.65 1.10
N THR A 238 -7.00 -15.44 0.05
CA THR A 238 -6.85 -16.89 0.12
C THR A 238 -5.63 -17.36 -0.68
N ALA A 239 -5.18 -18.57 -0.43
CA ALA A 239 -4.06 -19.17 -1.19
C ALA A 239 -4.38 -19.37 -2.69
N GLN A 240 -5.65 -19.37 -3.06
CA GLN A 240 -6.10 -19.51 -4.44
C GLN A 240 -6.21 -18.17 -5.17
N THR A 241 -6.13 -17.07 -4.45
CA THR A 241 -6.18 -15.72 -5.03
C THR A 241 -4.77 -15.20 -5.23
N ARG A 242 -4.47 -14.64 -6.40
CA ARG A 242 -3.18 -14.03 -6.69
C ARG A 242 -3.31 -12.87 -7.66
N LEU A 243 -2.37 -11.95 -7.59
CA LEU A 243 -2.23 -10.83 -8.49
C LEU A 243 -0.88 -10.90 -9.18
N GLU A 244 -0.89 -10.78 -10.50
CA GLU A 244 0.28 -10.77 -11.35
C GLU A 244 0.35 -9.43 -12.10
N TYR A 245 1.55 -8.90 -12.27
CA TYR A 245 1.77 -7.73 -13.10
C TYR A 245 2.47 -8.12 -14.39
N TYR A 246 2.11 -7.44 -15.47
CA TYR A 246 2.73 -7.61 -16.79
C TYR A 246 3.13 -6.26 -17.34
N LEU A 247 4.39 -6.14 -17.75
CA LEU A 247 4.89 -5.02 -18.52
C LEU A 247 4.77 -5.37 -20.01
N HIS A 248 4.05 -4.56 -20.74
CA HIS A 248 4.03 -4.62 -22.20
C HIS A 248 5.07 -3.63 -22.72
N LEU A 249 6.10 -4.15 -23.34
CA LEU A 249 7.25 -3.40 -23.81
C LEU A 249 7.04 -2.78 -25.19
N PRO A 250 7.82 -1.75 -25.56
CA PRO A 250 7.71 -1.10 -26.89
C PRO A 250 7.96 -2.05 -28.06
N ASN A 251 8.73 -3.11 -27.88
CA ASN A 251 9.00 -4.15 -28.88
C ASN A 251 7.86 -5.18 -29.03
N GLY A 252 6.77 -5.04 -28.27
CA GLY A 252 5.63 -5.96 -28.26
C GLY A 252 5.79 -7.15 -27.30
N GLU A 253 6.92 -7.26 -26.62
CA GLU A 253 7.15 -8.31 -25.62
C GLU A 253 6.33 -8.04 -24.34
N GLN A 254 5.88 -9.11 -23.71
CA GLN A 254 5.19 -9.08 -22.42
C GLN A 254 6.04 -9.76 -21.36
N VAL A 255 6.38 -9.02 -20.30
CA VAL A 255 7.23 -9.51 -19.21
C VAL A 255 6.40 -9.59 -17.93
N ALA A 256 6.30 -10.79 -17.35
CA ALA A 256 5.68 -10.97 -16.04
C ALA A 256 6.62 -10.43 -14.96
N VAL A 257 6.07 -9.66 -14.03
CA VAL A 257 6.84 -9.02 -12.96
C VAL A 257 6.16 -9.19 -11.62
N SER A 258 6.94 -9.37 -10.57
CA SER A 258 6.45 -9.35 -9.19
C SER A 258 6.63 -7.96 -8.60
N SER A 259 5.73 -7.57 -7.70
CA SER A 259 5.90 -6.31 -6.96
C SER A 259 7.25 -6.29 -6.23
N ARG A 260 7.96 -5.18 -6.32
CA ARG A 260 9.30 -4.93 -5.75
C ARG A 260 10.44 -5.72 -6.38
N GLN A 261 10.18 -6.45 -7.45
CA GLN A 261 11.22 -7.14 -8.21
C GLN A 261 11.77 -6.21 -9.30
N THR A 262 13.09 -6.12 -9.39
CA THR A 262 13.75 -5.40 -10.49
C THR A 262 13.74 -6.24 -11.76
N VAL A 263 13.24 -5.66 -12.83
CA VAL A 263 13.36 -6.19 -14.19
C VAL A 263 14.46 -5.42 -14.90
N ARG A 264 15.42 -6.14 -15.45
CA ARG A 264 16.56 -5.56 -16.16
C ARG A 264 16.42 -5.76 -17.65
N PHE A 265 16.80 -4.72 -18.41
CA PHE A 265 16.81 -4.71 -19.86
C PHE A 265 18.24 -4.51 -20.38
N THR A 266 18.66 -5.41 -21.26
CA THR A 266 19.93 -5.31 -21.96
C THR A 266 19.70 -5.67 -23.42
N PRO A 267 19.77 -4.69 -24.34
CA PRO A 267 20.05 -3.26 -24.14
C PRO A 267 18.93 -2.50 -23.43
N PRO A 268 19.21 -1.26 -22.95
CA PRO A 268 18.18 -0.39 -22.38
C PRO A 268 17.03 -0.15 -23.36
N ILE A 269 15.84 0.06 -22.81
CA ILE A 269 14.62 0.27 -23.58
C ILE A 269 14.20 1.73 -23.63
N GLY A 270 13.56 2.14 -24.72
CA GLY A 270 12.90 3.43 -24.89
C GLY A 270 11.58 3.26 -25.60
N GLY A 271 10.61 4.12 -25.27
CA GLY A 271 9.27 4.09 -25.83
C GLY A 271 8.20 3.94 -24.77
N GLN A 272 7.01 3.52 -25.17
CA GLN A 272 5.86 3.36 -24.27
C GLN A 272 5.86 1.98 -23.61
N VAL A 273 5.89 1.95 -22.28
CA VAL A 273 5.71 0.74 -21.47
C VAL A 273 4.34 0.80 -20.81
N ARG A 274 3.52 -0.23 -20.99
CA ARG A 274 2.18 -0.35 -20.40
C ARG A 274 2.20 -1.36 -19.27
N LEU A 275 1.56 -1.03 -18.15
CA LEU A 275 1.41 -1.93 -17.01
C LEU A 275 -0.01 -2.49 -16.98
N VAL A 276 -0.12 -3.79 -16.90
CA VAL A 276 -1.38 -4.52 -16.75
C VAL A 276 -1.30 -5.37 -15.49
N ALA A 277 -2.31 -5.29 -14.64
CA ALA A 277 -2.49 -6.20 -13.51
C ALA A 277 -3.49 -7.29 -13.88
N LYS A 278 -3.15 -8.54 -13.62
CA LYS A 278 -4.04 -9.69 -13.81
C LYS A 278 -4.40 -10.29 -12.45
N LEU A 279 -5.67 -10.22 -12.13
CA LEU A 279 -6.24 -10.76 -10.91
C LEU A 279 -6.72 -12.18 -11.18
N HIS A 280 -6.37 -13.12 -10.33
CA HIS A 280 -6.83 -14.51 -10.37
C HIS A 280 -7.55 -14.82 -9.08
N GLY A 281 -8.77 -15.33 -9.20
CA GLY A 281 -9.63 -15.68 -8.06
C GLY A 281 -10.48 -16.91 -8.35
N ASN A 282 -11.48 -17.10 -7.51
CA ASN A 282 -12.52 -18.13 -7.66
C ASN A 282 -13.84 -17.57 -7.15
N SER A 283 -14.91 -18.38 -7.12
CA SER A 283 -16.23 -17.96 -6.67
C SER A 283 -16.28 -17.48 -5.20
N GLY A 284 -15.33 -17.90 -4.37
CA GLY A 284 -15.25 -17.55 -2.94
C GLY A 284 -14.28 -16.43 -2.63
N GLY A 285 -13.52 -15.92 -3.59
CA GLY A 285 -12.56 -14.85 -3.33
C GLY A 285 -11.87 -14.28 -4.56
N SER A 286 -11.52 -13.00 -4.47
CA SER A 286 -10.74 -12.26 -5.46
C SER A 286 -9.60 -11.53 -4.77
N PRO A 287 -8.42 -11.38 -5.39
CA PRO A 287 -7.41 -10.47 -4.88
C PRO A 287 -7.91 -9.03 -4.97
N ILE A 288 -7.40 -8.18 -4.09
CA ILE A 288 -7.72 -6.77 -4.04
C ILE A 288 -6.47 -6.00 -4.46
N LEU A 289 -6.57 -5.20 -5.53
CA LEU A 289 -5.54 -4.25 -5.92
C LEU A 289 -5.86 -2.90 -5.29
N LEU A 290 -4.99 -2.43 -4.41
CA LEU A 290 -5.15 -1.14 -3.76
C LEU A 290 -4.60 -0.01 -4.65
N PRO A 291 -5.12 1.22 -4.50
CA PRO A 291 -4.62 2.38 -5.23
C PRO A 291 -3.13 2.65 -4.93
N GLY A 292 -2.44 3.35 -5.84
CA GLY A 292 -1.05 3.76 -5.62
C GLY A 292 0.00 2.83 -6.24
N THR A 293 -0.37 2.00 -7.22
CA THR A 293 0.62 1.25 -8.01
C THR A 293 1.56 2.22 -8.74
N GLN A 294 2.88 1.98 -8.64
CA GLN A 294 3.92 2.81 -9.21
C GLN A 294 4.88 1.99 -10.06
N ILE A 295 5.40 2.60 -11.12
CA ILE A 295 6.57 2.12 -11.84
C ILE A 295 7.74 3.05 -11.51
N VAL A 296 8.83 2.47 -11.05
CA VAL A 296 10.11 3.16 -10.88
C VAL A 296 11.03 2.70 -11.98
N ALA A 297 11.49 3.65 -12.81
CA ALA A 297 12.41 3.40 -13.90
C ALA A 297 13.79 3.98 -13.56
N GLY A 298 14.83 3.26 -13.90
CA GLY A 298 16.20 3.69 -13.68
C GLY A 298 17.11 3.33 -14.86
N THR A 299 18.12 4.15 -15.07
CA THR A 299 19.21 3.86 -16.01
C THR A 299 20.47 3.57 -15.22
N ILE A 300 21.04 2.39 -15.42
CA ILE A 300 22.38 2.08 -14.89
C ILE A 300 23.39 2.77 -15.81
N ARG A 301 24.16 3.68 -15.25
CA ARG A 301 25.27 4.28 -15.97
C ARG A 301 26.38 3.25 -16.14
N SER A 302 26.97 3.18 -17.33
CA SER A 302 28.12 2.32 -17.63
C SER A 302 29.39 2.73 -16.88
N SER A 303 29.41 3.96 -16.35
CA SER A 303 30.54 4.49 -15.57
C SER A 303 30.06 5.42 -14.46
N ALA A 304 30.77 5.42 -13.36
CA ALA A 304 30.53 6.35 -12.24
C ALA A 304 31.89 6.70 -11.60
N ASP A 305 32.00 7.96 -11.16
CA ASP A 305 33.16 8.43 -10.40
C ASP A 305 32.78 8.47 -8.91
N TYR A 306 33.64 7.88 -8.09
CA TYR A 306 33.50 7.93 -6.65
C TYR A 306 34.60 8.80 -6.03
N TYR A 307 34.19 9.83 -5.31
CA TYR A 307 35.10 10.73 -4.62
C TYR A 307 35.09 10.49 -3.12
N THR A 308 36.22 10.06 -2.56
CA THR A 308 36.36 9.94 -1.10
C THR A 308 36.50 11.33 -0.47
N ARG A 309 36.31 11.42 0.84
CA ARG A 309 36.67 12.64 1.59
C ARG A 309 38.20 12.88 1.50
N SER A 310 38.56 14.15 1.45
CA SER A 310 39.97 14.54 1.60
C SER A 310 40.50 14.11 2.96
N ILE A 311 41.60 13.39 2.97
CA ILE A 311 42.25 12.90 4.19
C ILE A 311 43.53 13.74 4.39
N PRO A 312 43.66 14.46 5.53
CA PRO A 312 44.91 15.13 5.85
C PRO A 312 46.01 14.09 6.04
N ALA A 313 47.11 14.22 5.31
CA ALA A 313 48.23 13.28 5.42
C ALA A 313 49.56 14.02 5.36
N THR A 314 49.75 14.96 6.26
CA THR A 314 50.99 15.70 6.40
C THR A 314 52.14 14.74 6.74
N GLY A 315 53.18 14.71 5.90
CA GLY A 315 54.33 13.84 6.08
C GLY A 315 54.18 12.38 5.63
N ALA A 316 53.05 12.02 5.02
CA ALA A 316 52.90 10.68 4.47
C ALA A 316 53.66 10.50 3.17
N SER A 317 54.52 9.48 3.10
CA SER A 317 55.29 9.10 1.89
C SER A 317 54.61 7.99 1.08
N LYS A 318 53.57 7.32 1.64
CA LYS A 318 52.87 6.21 1.00
C LYS A 318 51.42 6.15 1.45
N ALA A 319 50.50 5.87 0.52
CA ALA A 319 49.14 5.52 0.82
C ALA A 319 48.77 4.17 0.20
N VAL A 320 47.97 3.41 0.90
CA VAL A 320 47.43 2.13 0.41
C VAL A 320 45.91 2.24 0.37
N LEU A 321 45.34 1.99 -0.79
CA LEU A 321 43.91 1.85 -0.95
C LEU A 321 43.54 0.37 -0.91
N VAL A 322 42.69 0.01 0.06
CA VAL A 322 42.12 -1.33 0.15
C VAL A 322 40.65 -1.22 -0.06
N TYR A 323 40.11 -2.01 -0.97
CA TYR A 323 38.68 -2.06 -1.23
C TYR A 323 38.26 -3.50 -1.59
N ASP A 324 37.07 -3.88 -1.16
CA ASP A 324 36.41 -5.12 -1.56
C ASP A 324 35.48 -4.80 -2.72
N ALA A 325 35.66 -5.49 -3.84
CA ALA A 325 34.80 -5.33 -5.00
C ALA A 325 34.56 -6.67 -5.69
N ILE A 326 33.32 -6.93 -6.07
CA ILE A 326 32.97 -7.96 -7.02
C ILE A 326 33.01 -7.30 -8.40
N ILE A 327 33.98 -7.62 -9.22
CA ILE A 327 34.19 -7.04 -10.55
C ILE A 327 33.75 -8.07 -11.59
N PRO A 328 32.56 -7.91 -12.22
CA PRO A 328 32.11 -8.79 -13.29
C PRO A 328 33.01 -8.71 -14.52
N SER A 329 32.92 -9.71 -15.39
CA SER A 329 33.61 -9.71 -16.66
C SER A 329 33.30 -8.48 -17.50
N GLY A 330 34.30 -7.76 -17.97
CA GLY A 330 34.15 -6.51 -18.74
C GLY A 330 34.08 -5.23 -17.91
N ALA A 331 33.99 -5.31 -16.58
CA ALA A 331 34.04 -4.15 -15.70
C ALA A 331 35.47 -3.83 -15.28
N THR A 332 35.75 -2.56 -15.03
CA THR A 332 37.06 -2.07 -14.58
C THR A 332 36.91 -1.09 -13.42
N VAL A 333 37.84 -1.15 -12.48
CA VAL A 333 38.01 -0.14 -11.43
C VAL A 333 39.34 0.55 -11.66
N THR A 334 39.30 1.86 -11.86
CA THR A 334 40.49 2.68 -12.08
C THR A 334 40.68 3.65 -10.93
N PRO A 335 41.48 3.30 -9.93
CA PRO A 335 41.74 4.20 -8.80
C PRO A 335 42.67 5.34 -9.22
N GLN A 336 42.34 6.55 -8.82
CA GLN A 336 43.13 7.75 -9.05
C GLN A 336 43.32 8.49 -7.73
N ILE A 337 44.49 9.11 -7.57
CA ILE A 337 44.79 9.98 -6.44
C ILE A 337 44.95 11.39 -6.95
N ARG A 338 44.26 12.31 -6.31
CA ARG A 338 44.42 13.72 -6.54
C ARG A 338 45.10 14.38 -5.36
N LYS A 339 46.20 15.13 -5.65
CA LYS A 339 46.84 15.98 -4.69
C LYS A 339 46.28 17.39 -4.79
N ASP A 340 45.78 17.90 -3.67
CA ASP A 340 45.22 19.24 -3.55
C ASP A 340 44.03 19.54 -4.50
N SER A 341 43.81 20.80 -4.84
CA SER A 341 42.70 21.27 -5.68
C SER A 341 43.00 21.26 -7.19
N ALA A 342 44.04 20.51 -7.65
CA ALA A 342 44.32 20.40 -9.07
C ALA A 342 43.14 19.78 -9.86
N ALA A 343 42.93 20.17 -11.13
CA ALA A 343 41.95 19.54 -11.99
C ALA A 343 42.28 18.05 -12.27
N TRP A 344 41.26 17.25 -12.57
CA TRP A 344 41.42 15.85 -12.97
C TRP A 344 41.99 15.76 -14.36
#